data_914bcd8d56b185f7c39aec778f16ba4e
#
_entry.id   914bcd8d56b185f7c39aec778f16ba4e
#
_cell.length_a   1.000
_cell.length_b   1.000
_cell.length_c   1.000
_cell.angle_alpha   90.00
_cell.angle_beta   90.00
_cell.angle_gamma   90.00
#
_symmetry.space_group_name_H-M   'P 1'
#
loop_
_entity.id
_entity.type
_entity.pdbx_description
1 polymer ?
#
loop_
_entity_poly.entity_id
_entity_poly.type
_entity_poly.pdbx_seq_one_letter_code
_entity_poly.pdbx_strand_id
1 'polypeptide(L)'
;MKSTQEITQEVRELGQWIPALRQQVGHVVVGQKYLVDRLLLGLLANGHLLLEGVPGLAKTLTVKTMAGCIQTGFQRLQFTPDLLPADLIGTLIYNPRTGEFTTKLGPIFSNLILADEINRAPAKVQSALLEAMQERQVTIGETTYPLSDPFLVLATQNPIEQEGTYQLPEAQLDRFMFKLNIGYPQKSEERHILDLMATSTPDLRVDPVIEPSQIIAAREVVNSIYIDDRVKDYIVDVVWATRHPAVYNLRLEGLIRYGASPRATIYLALGARAHAFLNGRGYVTPQDVKSIGPDVLRHRIIVSYEAEAEAVTSETIIERIFAGLPVP
;
A
#
# COMPACT_ATOMS: atom_id res chain seq x y z
N MET A 1 -25.84 9.60 -15.06
CA MET A 1 -24.43 9.12 -15.00
C MET A 1 -23.60 9.99 -15.91
N LYS A 2 -22.42 10.40 -15.49
CA LYS A 2 -21.46 11.11 -16.34
C LYS A 2 -20.99 10.20 -17.47
N SER A 3 -20.76 10.75 -18.64
CA SER A 3 -20.15 9.99 -19.75
C SER A 3 -18.69 9.68 -19.48
N THR A 4 -18.13 8.66 -20.13
CA THR A 4 -16.71 8.32 -20.02
C THR A 4 -15.79 9.48 -20.45
N GLN A 5 -16.25 10.33 -21.38
CA GLN A 5 -15.52 11.52 -21.82
C GLN A 5 -15.46 12.58 -20.72
N GLU A 6 -16.59 12.86 -20.06
CA GLU A 6 -16.64 13.80 -18.92
C GLU A 6 -15.76 13.33 -17.76
N ILE A 7 -15.82 12.04 -17.42
CA ILE A 7 -14.95 11.47 -16.39
C ILE A 7 -13.47 11.59 -16.78
N THR A 8 -13.12 11.33 -18.04
CA THR A 8 -11.74 11.46 -18.53
C THR A 8 -11.24 12.90 -18.44
N GLN A 9 -12.11 13.87 -18.71
CA GLN A 9 -11.76 15.28 -18.57
C GLN A 9 -11.49 15.64 -17.09
N GLU A 10 -12.36 15.22 -16.18
CA GLU A 10 -12.16 15.42 -14.73
C GLU A 10 -10.87 14.75 -14.22
N VAL A 11 -10.58 13.53 -14.69
CA VAL A 11 -9.33 12.82 -14.37
C VAL A 11 -8.11 13.63 -14.79
N ARG A 12 -8.13 14.22 -16.00
CA ARG A 12 -7.03 15.04 -16.49
C ARG A 12 -6.87 16.34 -15.70
N GLU A 13 -7.97 16.99 -15.37
CA GLU A 13 -7.95 18.24 -14.60
C GLU A 13 -7.45 18.03 -13.18
N LEU A 14 -7.99 17.03 -12.46
CA LEU A 14 -7.59 16.73 -11.09
C LEU A 14 -6.27 15.95 -10.98
N GLY A 15 -5.76 15.40 -12.07
CA GLY A 15 -4.48 14.67 -12.12
C GLY A 15 -3.28 15.51 -12.57
N GLN A 16 -3.43 16.80 -12.86
CA GLN A 16 -2.36 17.67 -13.38
C GLN A 16 -1.13 17.76 -12.47
N TRP A 17 -1.31 17.56 -11.18
CA TRP A 17 -0.23 17.58 -10.19
C TRP A 17 0.67 16.32 -10.21
N ILE A 18 0.23 15.20 -10.79
CA ILE A 18 0.95 13.92 -10.75
C ILE A 18 2.37 14.01 -11.35
N PRO A 19 2.57 14.59 -12.56
CA PRO A 19 3.91 14.74 -13.12
C PRO A 19 4.82 15.61 -12.26
N ALA A 20 4.30 16.71 -11.72
CA ALA A 20 5.07 17.61 -10.85
C ALA A 20 5.45 16.92 -9.53
N LEU A 21 4.56 16.16 -8.91
CA LEU A 21 4.85 15.40 -7.70
C LEU A 21 5.94 14.33 -7.96
N ARG A 22 5.81 13.55 -9.04
CA ARG A 22 6.83 12.56 -9.43
C ARG A 22 8.19 13.21 -9.66
N GLN A 23 8.23 14.39 -10.28
CA GLN A 23 9.45 15.14 -10.50
C GLN A 23 10.07 15.60 -9.18
N GLN A 24 9.28 16.20 -8.28
CA GLN A 24 9.77 16.63 -6.96
C GLN A 24 10.30 15.46 -6.13
N VAL A 25 9.57 14.35 -6.08
CA VAL A 25 10.08 13.16 -5.40
C VAL A 25 11.36 12.64 -6.05
N GLY A 26 11.46 12.67 -7.38
CA GLY A 26 12.62 12.22 -8.14
C GLY A 26 13.89 13.06 -7.93
N HIS A 27 13.78 14.30 -7.43
CA HIS A 27 14.97 15.11 -7.05
C HIS A 27 15.69 14.54 -5.84
N VAL A 28 14.99 13.85 -4.95
CA VAL A 28 15.51 13.31 -3.69
C VAL A 28 15.66 11.79 -3.72
N VAL A 29 14.71 11.11 -4.38
CA VAL A 29 14.58 9.65 -4.38
C VAL A 29 14.89 9.09 -5.76
N VAL A 30 16.02 8.39 -5.87
CA VAL A 30 16.46 7.77 -7.13
C VAL A 30 16.00 6.32 -7.19
N GLY A 31 15.55 5.86 -8.36
CA GLY A 31 15.28 4.44 -8.66
C GLY A 31 14.00 3.86 -8.05
N GLN A 32 13.23 4.61 -7.27
CA GLN A 32 12.06 4.12 -6.55
C GLN A 32 10.71 4.49 -7.22
N LYS A 33 10.70 4.63 -8.55
CA LYS A 33 9.49 5.00 -9.31
C LYS A 33 8.31 4.06 -9.01
N TYR A 34 8.58 2.76 -8.95
CA TYR A 34 7.57 1.75 -8.63
C TYR A 34 6.94 1.99 -7.24
N LEU A 35 7.75 2.23 -6.20
CA LEU A 35 7.26 2.50 -4.86
C LEU A 35 6.43 3.79 -4.82
N VAL A 36 6.90 4.86 -5.46
CA VAL A 36 6.19 6.14 -5.56
C VAL A 36 4.82 5.96 -6.22
N ASP A 37 4.77 5.25 -7.35
CA ASP A 37 3.50 5.00 -8.05
C ASP A 37 2.54 4.15 -7.18
N ARG A 38 3.04 3.14 -6.45
CA ARG A 38 2.21 2.33 -5.56
C ARG A 38 1.72 3.09 -4.33
N LEU A 39 2.52 3.99 -3.78
CA LEU A 39 2.08 4.91 -2.72
C LEU A 39 0.96 5.84 -3.21
N LEU A 40 1.07 6.38 -4.42
CA LEU A 40 0.01 7.16 -5.04
C LEU A 40 -1.27 6.34 -5.25
N LEU A 41 -1.14 5.10 -5.75
CA LEU A 41 -2.29 4.19 -5.86
C LEU A 41 -2.94 3.93 -4.50
N GLY A 42 -2.15 3.69 -3.45
CA GLY A 42 -2.66 3.51 -2.10
C GLY A 42 -3.39 4.74 -1.57
N LEU A 43 -2.86 5.93 -1.78
CA LEU A 43 -3.50 7.20 -1.42
C LEU A 43 -4.82 7.40 -2.16
N LEU A 44 -4.85 7.17 -3.47
CA LEU A 44 -6.02 7.37 -4.32
C LEU A 44 -7.10 6.30 -4.10
N ALA A 45 -6.72 5.05 -3.86
CA ALA A 45 -7.64 3.96 -3.57
C ALA A 45 -7.97 3.81 -2.08
N ASN A 46 -7.46 4.70 -1.22
CA ASN A 46 -7.63 4.66 0.24
C ASN A 46 -7.21 3.33 0.88
N GLY A 47 -6.15 2.70 0.34
CA GLY A 47 -5.60 1.43 0.78
C GLY A 47 -4.26 1.56 1.49
N HIS A 48 -3.87 0.55 2.23
CA HIS A 48 -2.58 0.46 2.94
C HIS A 48 -1.65 -0.50 2.23
N LEU A 49 -0.34 -0.32 2.43
CA LEU A 49 0.70 -1.07 1.75
C LEU A 49 1.56 -1.85 2.74
N LEU A 50 1.94 -3.05 2.34
CA LEU A 50 2.98 -3.84 2.98
C LEU A 50 4.19 -3.89 2.04
N LEU A 51 5.35 -3.63 2.56
CA LEU A 51 6.58 -3.62 1.81
C LEU A 51 7.53 -4.69 2.36
N GLU A 52 7.92 -5.60 1.50
CA GLU A 52 8.96 -6.58 1.76
C GLU A 52 10.22 -6.19 1.02
N GLY A 53 11.34 -6.18 1.72
CA GLY A 53 12.61 -5.82 1.10
C GLY A 53 13.69 -5.54 2.13
N VAL A 54 14.93 -5.71 1.68
CA VAL A 54 16.13 -5.51 2.51
C VAL A 54 16.21 -4.09 3.07
N PRO A 55 16.92 -3.88 4.19
CA PRO A 55 17.19 -2.54 4.73
C PRO A 55 18.01 -1.69 3.73
N GLY A 56 17.97 -0.37 3.87
CA GLY A 56 18.80 0.53 3.06
C GLY A 56 18.22 0.97 1.71
N LEU A 57 16.99 0.58 1.36
CA LEU A 57 16.35 0.90 0.07
C LEU A 57 15.55 2.22 0.07
N ALA A 58 15.97 3.21 0.84
CA ALA A 58 15.38 4.55 0.90
C ALA A 58 13.86 4.60 1.21
N LYS A 59 13.28 3.56 1.84
CA LYS A 59 11.85 3.48 2.16
C LYS A 59 11.37 4.70 2.96
N THR A 60 12.05 5.00 4.06
CA THR A 60 11.75 6.16 4.93
C THR A 60 11.87 7.47 4.18
N LEU A 61 12.93 7.62 3.38
CA LEU A 61 13.15 8.82 2.58
C LEU A 61 12.01 9.02 1.57
N THR A 62 11.58 7.97 0.87
CA THR A 62 10.49 8.05 -0.11
C THR A 62 9.17 8.50 0.52
N VAL A 63 8.76 7.89 1.64
CA VAL A 63 7.48 8.26 2.30
C VAL A 63 7.55 9.67 2.88
N LYS A 64 8.68 10.04 3.51
CA LYS A 64 8.90 11.39 4.05
C LYS A 64 8.88 12.45 2.95
N THR A 65 9.54 12.19 1.83
CA THR A 65 9.57 13.09 0.68
C THR A 65 8.17 13.27 0.09
N MET A 66 7.41 12.18 -0.09
CA MET A 66 6.01 12.26 -0.54
C MET A 66 5.14 13.07 0.42
N ALA A 67 5.29 12.87 1.73
CA ALA A 67 4.54 13.64 2.72
C ALA A 67 4.82 15.15 2.60
N GLY A 68 6.09 15.54 2.37
CA GLY A 68 6.46 16.92 2.11
C GLY A 68 5.82 17.48 0.84
N CYS A 69 5.80 16.71 -0.25
CA CYS A 69 5.17 17.12 -1.49
C CYS A 69 3.63 17.27 -1.39
N ILE A 70 2.98 16.54 -0.47
CA ILE A 70 1.51 16.56 -0.26
C ILE A 70 1.10 17.46 0.92
N GLN A 71 2.03 18.12 1.59
CA GLN A 71 1.80 18.90 2.83
C GLN A 71 1.07 18.11 3.93
N THR A 72 1.43 16.85 4.10
CA THR A 72 0.85 15.96 5.12
C THR A 72 1.79 15.69 6.27
N GLY A 73 1.21 15.32 7.42
CA GLY A 73 1.98 14.78 8.53
C GLY A 73 2.61 13.43 8.17
N PHE A 74 3.87 13.25 8.57
CA PHE A 74 4.60 11.98 8.44
C PHE A 74 5.11 11.53 9.80
N GLN A 75 4.94 10.24 10.10
CA GLN A 75 5.49 9.62 11.30
C GLN A 75 6.12 8.28 10.95
N ARG A 76 7.37 8.08 11.38
CA ARG A 76 8.02 6.78 11.39
C ARG A 76 7.86 6.14 12.75
N LEU A 77 7.41 4.89 12.76
CA LEU A 77 7.25 4.05 13.94
C LEU A 77 8.12 2.82 13.78
N GLN A 78 9.16 2.72 14.61
CA GLN A 78 9.99 1.52 14.67
C GLN A 78 9.31 0.51 15.59
N PHE A 79 8.96 -0.65 15.05
CA PHE A 79 8.35 -1.72 15.83
C PHE A 79 9.43 -2.53 16.55
N THR A 80 9.26 -2.71 17.85
CA THR A 80 10.19 -3.44 18.74
C THR A 80 9.43 -4.39 19.66
N PRO A 81 10.08 -5.41 20.24
CA PRO A 81 9.42 -6.38 21.10
C PRO A 81 8.81 -5.79 22.38
N ASP A 82 9.28 -4.64 22.84
CA ASP A 82 8.83 -3.94 24.05
C ASP A 82 7.73 -2.89 23.78
N LEU A 83 7.38 -2.65 22.52
CA LEU A 83 6.34 -1.68 22.15
C LEU A 83 4.97 -2.10 22.72
N LEU A 84 4.23 -1.13 23.24
CA LEU A 84 2.86 -1.32 23.74
C LEU A 84 1.84 -0.68 22.78
N PRO A 85 0.58 -1.15 22.74
CA PRO A 85 -0.48 -0.48 21.96
C PRO A 85 -0.64 1.00 22.30
N ALA A 86 -0.48 1.38 23.59
CA ALA A 86 -0.56 2.77 24.03
C ALA A 86 0.52 3.68 23.43
N ASP A 87 1.69 3.14 23.08
CA ASP A 87 2.76 3.89 22.42
C ASP A 87 2.37 4.28 20.98
N LEU A 88 1.51 3.47 20.36
CA LEU A 88 1.00 3.69 19.01
C LEU A 88 -0.23 4.61 19.01
N ILE A 89 -1.25 4.26 19.79
CA ILE A 89 -2.57 4.90 19.74
C ILE A 89 -2.69 6.08 20.70
N GLY A 90 -1.89 6.10 21.77
CA GLY A 90 -1.98 7.09 22.84
C GLY A 90 -2.62 6.54 24.10
N THR A 91 -2.73 7.37 25.12
CA THR A 91 -3.18 6.98 26.46
C THR A 91 -3.83 8.14 27.21
N LEU A 92 -4.53 7.81 28.29
CA LEU A 92 -4.98 8.77 29.28
C LEU A 92 -3.87 9.06 30.29
N ILE A 93 -3.59 10.33 30.53
CA ILE A 93 -2.62 10.77 31.53
C ILE A 93 -3.38 11.41 32.68
N TYR A 94 -3.20 10.88 33.89
CA TYR A 94 -3.74 11.48 35.10
C TYR A 94 -2.92 12.71 35.51
N ASN A 95 -3.61 13.84 35.70
CA ASN A 95 -3.01 15.06 36.23
C ASN A 95 -3.27 15.16 37.74
N PRO A 96 -2.27 14.93 38.61
CA PRO A 96 -2.48 14.93 40.07
C PRO A 96 -2.81 16.32 40.63
N ARG A 97 -2.60 17.42 39.90
CA ARG A 97 -2.95 18.77 40.34
C ARG A 97 -4.40 19.11 40.12
N THR A 98 -4.99 18.64 39.03
CA THR A 98 -6.40 18.93 38.69
C THR A 98 -7.32 17.77 39.02
N GLY A 99 -6.81 16.59 39.30
CA GLY A 99 -7.59 15.36 39.49
C GLY A 99 -8.22 14.79 38.23
N GLU A 100 -7.85 15.32 37.05
CA GLU A 100 -8.46 15.00 35.77
C GLU A 100 -7.56 14.11 34.90
N PHE A 101 -8.17 13.34 34.01
CA PHE A 101 -7.49 12.62 32.95
C PHE A 101 -7.45 13.46 31.68
N THR A 102 -6.27 13.59 31.06
CA THR A 102 -6.09 14.22 29.75
C THR A 102 -5.65 13.16 28.74
N THR A 103 -6.21 13.22 27.54
CA THR A 103 -5.82 12.32 26.46
C THR A 103 -4.54 12.81 25.81
N LYS A 104 -3.53 11.93 25.75
CA LYS A 104 -2.34 12.12 24.92
C LYS A 104 -2.50 11.25 23.68
N LEU A 105 -2.70 11.87 22.53
CA LEU A 105 -2.77 11.19 21.25
C LEU A 105 -1.42 10.57 20.88
N GLY A 106 -1.45 9.37 20.32
CA GLY A 106 -0.27 8.66 19.85
C GLY A 106 0.15 9.07 18.43
N PRO A 107 1.30 8.57 17.97
CA PRO A 107 1.84 8.90 16.66
C PRO A 107 0.99 8.44 15.47
N ILE A 108 0.02 7.54 15.68
CA ILE A 108 -0.89 7.06 14.63
C ILE A 108 -1.80 8.16 14.07
N PHE A 109 -1.94 9.29 14.75
CA PHE A 109 -2.75 10.42 14.31
C PHE A 109 -2.05 11.31 13.26
N SER A 110 -1.10 10.76 12.52
CA SER A 110 -0.47 11.38 11.37
C SER A 110 -1.08 10.84 10.07
N ASN A 111 -0.91 11.57 8.96
CA ASN A 111 -1.48 11.17 7.66
C ASN A 111 -0.74 9.98 7.02
N LEU A 112 0.59 10.05 6.96
CA LEU A 112 1.45 9.01 6.40
C LEU A 112 2.26 8.37 7.52
N ILE A 113 2.03 7.08 7.72
CA ILE A 113 2.72 6.28 8.74
C ILE A 113 3.64 5.29 8.04
N LEU A 114 4.91 5.30 8.41
CA LEU A 114 5.84 4.22 8.12
C LEU A 114 5.96 3.34 9.36
N ALA A 115 5.28 2.19 9.36
CA ALA A 115 5.39 1.16 10.39
C ALA A 115 6.55 0.22 10.05
N ASP A 116 7.73 0.55 10.57
CA ASP A 116 8.98 -0.13 10.19
C ASP A 116 9.18 -1.39 11.04
N GLU A 117 9.44 -2.53 10.35
CA GLU A 117 9.63 -3.86 10.94
C GLU A 117 8.43 -4.33 11.81
N ILE A 118 7.21 -4.24 11.23
CA ILE A 118 5.96 -4.58 11.94
C ILE A 118 5.98 -5.98 12.60
N ASN A 119 6.71 -6.92 12.01
CA ASN A 119 6.86 -8.29 12.53
C ASN A 119 7.75 -8.40 13.77
N ARG A 120 8.40 -7.32 14.24
CA ARG A 120 9.17 -7.31 15.49
C ARG A 120 8.32 -7.03 16.73
N ALA A 121 7.15 -6.42 16.58
CA ALA A 121 6.29 -6.12 17.72
C ALA A 121 5.33 -7.27 18.07
N PRO A 122 4.92 -7.37 19.35
CA PRO A 122 3.94 -8.35 19.79
C PRO A 122 2.61 -8.25 19.04
N ALA A 123 1.89 -9.37 18.92
CA ALA A 123 0.61 -9.47 18.21
C ALA A 123 -0.43 -8.42 18.63
N LYS A 124 -0.42 -7.98 19.89
CA LYS A 124 -1.34 -6.94 20.41
C LYS A 124 -1.10 -5.58 19.74
N VAL A 125 0.16 -5.21 19.50
CA VAL A 125 0.53 -3.96 18.83
C VAL A 125 0.20 -4.03 17.34
N GLN A 126 0.53 -5.15 16.70
CA GLN A 126 0.15 -5.40 15.32
C GLN A 126 -1.37 -5.28 15.13
N SER A 127 -2.15 -5.91 16.03
CA SER A 127 -3.62 -5.86 15.98
C SER A 127 -4.15 -4.44 16.15
N ALA A 128 -3.58 -3.63 17.05
CA ALA A 128 -3.97 -2.23 17.24
C ALA A 128 -3.73 -1.39 15.98
N LEU A 129 -2.59 -1.57 15.31
CA LEU A 129 -2.33 -0.90 14.03
C LEU A 129 -3.33 -1.32 12.95
N LEU A 130 -3.57 -2.63 12.80
CA LEU A 130 -4.45 -3.18 11.77
C LEU A 130 -5.92 -2.82 12.01
N GLU A 131 -6.34 -2.68 13.26
CA GLU A 131 -7.66 -2.17 13.62
C GLU A 131 -7.79 -0.70 13.22
N ALA A 132 -6.84 0.14 13.61
CA ALA A 132 -6.81 1.55 13.24
C ALA A 132 -6.80 1.76 11.70
N MET A 133 -6.09 0.90 10.96
CA MET A 133 -6.10 0.91 9.48
C MET A 133 -7.48 0.62 8.90
N GLN A 134 -8.21 -0.31 9.49
CA GLN A 134 -9.52 -0.75 8.99
C GLN A 134 -10.63 0.22 9.40
N GLU A 135 -10.68 0.60 10.68
CA GLU A 135 -11.77 1.39 11.26
C GLU A 135 -11.59 2.90 11.04
N ARG A 136 -10.38 3.36 10.66
CA ARG A 136 -10.04 4.79 10.48
C ARG A 136 -10.30 5.63 11.72
N GLN A 137 -10.33 5.01 12.88
CA GLN A 137 -10.54 5.62 14.18
C GLN A 137 -9.85 4.80 15.26
N VAL A 138 -9.64 5.42 16.41
CA VAL A 138 -9.03 4.79 17.59
C VAL A 138 -9.80 5.19 18.83
N THR A 139 -10.04 4.25 19.74
CA THR A 139 -10.67 4.52 21.03
C THR A 139 -9.62 4.59 22.13
N ILE A 140 -9.59 5.70 22.87
CA ILE A 140 -8.70 5.92 24.02
C ILE A 140 -9.57 6.20 25.25
N GLY A 141 -9.54 5.29 26.22
CA GLY A 141 -10.52 5.34 27.33
C GLY A 141 -11.93 5.13 26.80
N GLU A 142 -12.82 6.12 27.03
CA GLU A 142 -14.21 6.07 26.60
C GLU A 142 -14.47 6.90 25.31
N THR A 143 -13.44 7.54 24.76
CA THR A 143 -13.59 8.45 23.62
C THR A 143 -12.98 7.86 22.35
N THR A 144 -13.75 7.91 21.26
CA THR A 144 -13.29 7.51 19.93
C THR A 144 -12.86 8.73 19.13
N TYR A 145 -11.66 8.69 18.58
CA TYR A 145 -11.02 9.73 17.80
C TYR A 145 -10.88 9.27 16.34
N PRO A 146 -11.38 10.02 15.35
CA PRO A 146 -11.12 9.74 13.95
C PRO A 146 -9.63 9.98 13.62
N LEU A 147 -9.09 9.20 12.69
CA LEU A 147 -7.76 9.43 12.14
C LEU A 147 -7.80 10.49 11.05
N SER A 148 -6.64 11.05 10.72
CA SER A 148 -6.48 12.04 9.66
C SER A 148 -6.92 11.49 8.29
N ASP A 149 -7.45 12.34 7.41
CA ASP A 149 -7.69 11.99 6.02
C ASP A 149 -6.89 12.95 5.10
N PRO A 150 -6.09 12.46 4.16
CA PRO A 150 -5.79 11.06 3.86
C PRO A 150 -5.01 10.37 4.99
N PHE A 151 -5.24 9.06 5.18
CA PHE A 151 -4.49 8.22 6.10
C PHE A 151 -3.93 7.00 5.36
N LEU A 152 -2.62 6.86 5.34
CA LEU A 152 -1.95 5.74 4.69
C LEU A 152 -0.87 5.15 5.59
N VAL A 153 -0.92 3.85 5.78
CA VAL A 153 0.14 3.08 6.43
C VAL A 153 0.94 2.34 5.38
N LEU A 154 2.25 2.55 5.38
CA LEU A 154 3.23 1.67 4.76
C LEU A 154 3.90 0.87 5.86
N ALA A 155 3.55 -0.41 5.99
CA ALA A 155 4.23 -1.32 6.89
C ALA A 155 5.40 -2.00 6.17
N THR A 156 6.51 -2.24 6.89
CA THR A 156 7.65 -2.98 6.33
C THR A 156 7.85 -4.29 7.07
N GLN A 157 8.30 -5.30 6.33
CA GLN A 157 8.80 -6.56 6.88
C GLN A 157 10.21 -6.80 6.35
N ASN A 158 11.09 -7.30 7.22
CA ASN A 158 12.41 -7.77 6.82
C ASN A 158 12.34 -9.29 6.65
N PRO A 159 12.50 -9.82 5.42
CA PRO A 159 12.41 -11.26 5.18
C PRO A 159 13.64 -12.04 5.70
N ILE A 160 14.75 -11.36 5.96
CA ILE A 160 16.02 -12.00 6.33
C ILE A 160 16.08 -12.28 7.83
N GLU A 161 15.53 -11.42 8.66
CA GLU A 161 15.53 -11.56 10.11
C GLU A 161 14.33 -12.39 10.56
N GLN A 162 14.57 -13.65 10.92
CA GLN A 162 13.53 -14.57 11.45
C GLN A 162 13.56 -14.69 12.99
N GLU A 163 14.71 -14.47 13.62
CA GLU A 163 14.82 -14.55 15.08
C GLU A 163 14.15 -13.36 15.76
N GLY A 164 13.33 -13.64 16.78
CA GLY A 164 12.61 -12.63 17.56
C GLY A 164 11.49 -11.93 16.78
N THR A 165 10.95 -12.54 15.72
CA THR A 165 9.84 -11.99 14.93
C THR A 165 8.52 -12.70 15.23
N TYR A 166 7.44 -11.91 15.17
CA TYR A 166 6.06 -12.36 15.26
C TYR A 166 5.43 -12.23 13.87
N GLN A 167 5.34 -13.32 13.13
CA GLN A 167 4.77 -13.29 11.79
C GLN A 167 3.31 -12.85 11.81
N LEU A 168 2.92 -11.99 10.86
CA LEU A 168 1.52 -11.62 10.70
C LEU A 168 0.73 -12.81 10.15
N PRO A 169 -0.39 -13.20 10.80
CA PRO A 169 -1.30 -14.18 10.25
C PRO A 169 -1.85 -13.74 8.88
N GLU A 170 -2.15 -14.71 8.03
CA GLU A 170 -2.66 -14.47 6.65
C GLU A 170 -3.90 -13.56 6.63
N ALA A 171 -4.83 -13.73 7.59
CA ALA A 171 -6.00 -12.88 7.72
C ALA A 171 -5.65 -11.41 8.03
N GLN A 172 -4.50 -11.15 8.62
CA GLN A 172 -3.99 -9.81 8.89
C GLN A 172 -3.28 -9.23 7.65
N LEU A 173 -2.53 -10.06 6.93
CA LEU A 173 -1.91 -9.68 5.65
C LEU A 173 -2.95 -9.28 4.61
N ASP A 174 -4.11 -9.94 4.57
CA ASP A 174 -5.21 -9.64 3.65
C ASP A 174 -5.80 -8.22 3.81
N ARG A 175 -5.52 -7.52 4.93
CA ARG A 175 -5.93 -6.13 5.16
C ARG A 175 -5.10 -5.11 4.38
N PHE A 176 -3.88 -5.44 4.00
CA PHE A 176 -3.07 -4.61 3.12
C PHE A 176 -3.57 -4.71 1.68
N MET A 177 -3.77 -3.57 1.04
CA MET A 177 -4.20 -3.53 -0.37
C MET A 177 -3.13 -4.09 -1.29
N PHE A 178 -1.90 -3.64 -1.13
CA PHE A 178 -0.74 -4.06 -1.91
C PHE A 178 0.36 -4.64 -1.02
N LYS A 179 0.98 -5.73 -1.46
CA LYS A 179 2.29 -6.18 -0.98
C LYS A 179 3.32 -5.91 -2.07
N LEU A 180 4.35 -5.14 -1.73
CA LEU A 180 5.37 -4.69 -2.67
C LEU A 180 6.70 -5.40 -2.38
N ASN A 181 7.33 -5.92 -3.41
CA ASN A 181 8.68 -6.45 -3.35
C ASN A 181 9.63 -5.43 -3.96
N ILE A 182 10.57 -4.90 -3.15
CA ILE A 182 11.54 -3.92 -3.60
C ILE A 182 12.92 -4.55 -3.60
N GLY A 183 13.53 -4.51 -4.79
CA GLY A 183 14.91 -4.93 -5.01
C GLY A 183 15.91 -3.77 -4.92
N TYR A 184 17.18 -4.10 -5.09
CA TYR A 184 18.25 -3.12 -5.17
C TYR A 184 18.11 -2.23 -6.42
N PRO A 185 18.59 -0.98 -6.34
CA PRO A 185 18.66 -0.10 -7.51
C PRO A 185 19.60 -0.67 -8.57
N GLN A 186 19.42 -0.21 -9.80
CA GLN A 186 20.35 -0.56 -10.89
C GLN A 186 21.69 0.17 -10.71
N LYS A 187 22.76 -0.34 -11.31
CA LYS A 187 24.11 0.25 -11.20
C LYS A 187 24.17 1.74 -11.58
N SER A 188 23.41 2.16 -12.58
CA SER A 188 23.30 3.56 -12.97
C SER A 188 22.59 4.42 -11.93
N GLU A 189 21.58 3.86 -11.26
CA GLU A 189 20.84 4.51 -10.19
C GLU A 189 21.71 4.64 -8.92
N GLU A 190 22.48 3.59 -8.57
CA GLU A 190 23.44 3.65 -7.48
C GLU A 190 24.50 4.75 -7.70
N ARG A 191 24.98 4.91 -8.94
CA ARG A 191 25.89 6.00 -9.27
C ARG A 191 25.26 7.36 -9.04
N HIS A 192 23.99 7.51 -9.42
CA HIS A 192 23.28 8.76 -9.20
C HIS A 192 22.99 9.01 -7.71
N ILE A 193 22.66 7.96 -6.93
CA ILE A 193 22.54 8.04 -5.46
C ILE A 193 23.86 8.52 -4.84
N LEU A 194 25.01 7.98 -5.29
CA LEU A 194 26.32 8.40 -4.81
C LEU A 194 26.54 9.91 -5.05
N ASP A 195 26.24 10.38 -6.27
CA ASP A 195 26.44 11.78 -6.61
C ASP A 195 25.55 12.74 -5.79
N LEU A 196 24.32 12.31 -5.43
CA LEU A 196 23.40 13.11 -4.62
C LEU A 196 23.66 13.03 -3.11
N MET A 197 24.03 11.86 -2.60
CA MET A 197 23.99 11.56 -1.17
C MET A 197 25.38 11.51 -0.51
N ALA A 198 26.47 11.42 -1.27
CA ALA A 198 27.81 11.30 -0.71
C ALA A 198 28.39 12.65 -0.22
N THR A 199 27.56 13.40 0.50
CA THR A 199 27.93 14.64 1.17
C THR A 199 27.52 14.58 2.63
N SER A 200 28.15 15.37 3.51
CA SER A 200 27.79 15.42 4.93
C SER A 200 26.39 16.03 5.17
N THR A 201 25.88 16.81 4.23
CA THR A 201 24.59 17.51 4.31
C THR A 201 23.87 17.47 2.96
N PRO A 202 23.33 16.32 2.55
CA PRO A 202 22.59 16.21 1.30
C PRO A 202 21.33 17.10 1.34
N ASP A 203 21.01 17.75 0.24
CA ASP A 203 19.78 18.54 0.14
C ASP A 203 18.59 17.61 -0.13
N LEU A 204 17.76 17.42 0.90
CA LEU A 204 16.58 16.57 0.89
C LEU A 204 15.27 17.38 0.88
N ARG A 205 15.37 18.70 0.62
CA ARG A 205 14.19 19.57 0.57
C ARG A 205 13.39 19.32 -0.68
N VAL A 206 12.08 19.35 -0.53
CA VAL A 206 11.11 19.31 -1.62
C VAL A 206 10.11 20.43 -1.45
N ASP A 207 9.64 20.94 -2.56
CA ASP A 207 8.58 21.93 -2.55
C ASP A 207 7.22 21.22 -2.49
N PRO A 208 6.25 21.77 -1.74
CA PRO A 208 4.88 21.30 -1.76
C PRO A 208 4.29 21.40 -3.17
N VAL A 209 3.61 20.34 -3.61
CA VAL A 209 2.97 20.27 -4.94
C VAL A 209 1.45 20.32 -4.83
N ILE A 210 0.91 19.67 -3.78
CA ILE A 210 -0.53 19.58 -3.54
C ILE A 210 -0.85 19.62 -2.05
N GLU A 211 -2.10 19.94 -1.75
CA GLU A 211 -2.68 19.82 -0.42
C GLU A 211 -3.44 18.49 -0.23
N PRO A 212 -3.62 18.02 1.02
CA PRO A 212 -4.39 16.81 1.31
C PRO A 212 -5.81 16.80 0.71
N SER A 213 -6.47 17.94 0.67
CA SER A 213 -7.79 18.14 0.07
C SER A 213 -7.87 17.73 -1.40
N GLN A 214 -6.78 17.90 -2.16
CA GLN A 214 -6.71 17.52 -3.57
C GLN A 214 -6.64 15.99 -3.75
N ILE A 215 -6.03 15.27 -2.81
CA ILE A 215 -6.09 13.79 -2.79
C ILE A 215 -7.52 13.31 -2.54
N ILE A 216 -8.23 13.94 -1.60
CA ILE A 216 -9.62 13.60 -1.29
C ILE A 216 -10.52 13.86 -2.51
N ALA A 217 -10.38 15.02 -3.15
CA ALA A 217 -11.11 15.33 -4.38
C ALA A 217 -10.79 14.35 -5.53
N ALA A 218 -9.52 13.95 -5.68
CA ALA A 218 -9.12 12.97 -6.67
C ALA A 218 -9.75 11.58 -6.41
N ARG A 219 -9.91 11.17 -5.13
CA ARG A 219 -10.59 9.91 -4.75
C ARG A 219 -12.05 9.86 -5.25
N GLU A 220 -12.78 10.97 -5.16
CA GLU A 220 -14.17 11.04 -5.64
C GLU A 220 -14.22 10.76 -7.16
N VAL A 221 -13.29 11.31 -7.91
CA VAL A 221 -13.20 11.03 -9.35
C VAL A 221 -12.73 9.60 -9.62
N VAL A 222 -11.76 9.08 -8.86
CA VAL A 222 -11.34 7.65 -8.95
C VAL A 222 -12.54 6.72 -8.75
N ASN A 223 -13.41 7.01 -7.77
CA ASN A 223 -14.61 6.21 -7.53
C ASN A 223 -15.60 6.26 -8.70
N SER A 224 -15.64 7.34 -9.47
CA SER A 224 -16.50 7.51 -10.63
C SER A 224 -15.97 6.88 -11.93
N ILE A 225 -14.68 6.47 -11.97
CA ILE A 225 -14.05 5.86 -13.15
C ILE A 225 -14.82 4.59 -13.56
N TYR A 226 -15.18 4.55 -14.83
CA TYR A 226 -15.99 3.48 -15.39
C TYR A 226 -15.22 2.16 -15.48
N ILE A 227 -15.87 1.08 -15.09
CA ILE A 227 -15.42 -0.31 -15.31
C ILE A 227 -16.48 -1.03 -16.11
N ASP A 228 -16.15 -1.48 -17.32
CA ASP A 228 -17.01 -2.32 -18.15
C ASP A 228 -17.34 -3.65 -17.46
N ASP A 229 -18.52 -4.18 -17.65
CA ASP A 229 -18.95 -5.43 -16.98
C ASP A 229 -18.04 -6.61 -17.36
N ARG A 230 -17.56 -6.68 -18.59
CA ARG A 230 -16.58 -7.69 -19.01
C ARG A 230 -15.25 -7.59 -18.25
N VAL A 231 -14.81 -6.37 -17.88
CA VAL A 231 -13.63 -6.18 -17.06
C VAL A 231 -13.91 -6.55 -15.61
N LYS A 232 -15.13 -6.32 -15.10
CA LYS A 232 -15.54 -6.81 -13.77
C LYS A 232 -15.55 -8.33 -13.73
N ASP A 233 -16.11 -8.98 -14.75
CA ASP A 233 -16.11 -10.44 -14.88
C ASP A 233 -14.66 -10.97 -14.92
N TYR A 234 -13.79 -10.35 -15.70
CA TYR A 234 -12.37 -10.69 -15.74
C TYR A 234 -11.67 -10.57 -14.37
N ILE A 235 -11.96 -9.51 -13.60
CA ILE A 235 -11.44 -9.37 -12.22
C ILE A 235 -11.94 -10.53 -11.34
N VAL A 236 -13.21 -10.90 -11.45
CA VAL A 236 -13.79 -12.02 -10.71
C VAL A 236 -13.12 -13.32 -11.13
N ASP A 237 -12.96 -13.55 -12.43
CA ASP A 237 -12.31 -14.76 -12.98
C ASP A 237 -10.87 -14.90 -12.50
N VAL A 238 -10.09 -13.81 -12.47
CA VAL A 238 -8.71 -13.80 -11.93
C VAL A 238 -8.70 -14.30 -10.50
N VAL A 239 -9.59 -13.78 -9.64
CA VAL A 239 -9.64 -14.19 -8.22
C VAL A 239 -10.23 -15.59 -8.07
N TRP A 240 -11.25 -15.94 -8.86
CA TRP A 240 -11.86 -17.28 -8.84
C TRP A 240 -10.88 -18.37 -9.27
N ALA A 241 -10.05 -18.07 -10.27
CA ALA A 241 -9.02 -18.98 -10.76
C ALA A 241 -7.98 -19.36 -9.70
N THR A 242 -7.72 -18.47 -8.71
CA THR A 242 -6.85 -18.81 -7.57
C THR A 242 -7.42 -19.90 -6.68
N ARG A 243 -8.75 -20.10 -6.67
CA ARG A 243 -9.46 -21.09 -5.85
C ARG A 243 -9.88 -22.31 -6.64
N HIS A 244 -10.14 -22.13 -7.94
CA HIS A 244 -10.69 -23.16 -8.83
C HIS A 244 -9.94 -23.19 -10.17
N PRO A 245 -8.61 -23.45 -10.17
CA PRO A 245 -7.79 -23.38 -11.38
C PRO A 245 -8.21 -24.38 -12.46
N ALA A 246 -8.76 -25.55 -12.07
CA ALA A 246 -9.22 -26.58 -13.00
C ALA A 246 -10.34 -26.07 -13.94
N VAL A 247 -11.21 -25.16 -13.48
CA VAL A 247 -12.29 -24.57 -14.29
C VAL A 247 -11.73 -23.84 -15.51
N TYR A 248 -10.52 -23.30 -15.39
CA TYR A 248 -9.85 -22.53 -16.44
C TYR A 248 -8.71 -23.28 -17.12
N ASN A 249 -8.55 -24.60 -16.87
CA ASN A 249 -7.49 -25.45 -17.41
C ASN A 249 -6.05 -24.90 -17.17
N LEU A 250 -5.78 -24.29 -16.02
CA LEU A 250 -4.53 -23.57 -15.73
C LEU A 250 -3.38 -24.48 -15.27
N ARG A 251 -3.60 -25.77 -15.08
CA ARG A 251 -2.60 -26.74 -14.57
C ARG A 251 -1.90 -26.24 -13.27
N LEU A 252 -2.72 -25.75 -12.33
CA LEU A 252 -2.27 -25.25 -11.02
C LEU A 252 -2.80 -26.12 -9.86
N GLU A 253 -3.41 -27.27 -10.19
CA GLU A 253 -3.95 -28.19 -9.20
C GLU A 253 -2.81 -28.71 -8.30
N GLY A 254 -3.04 -28.72 -7.00
CA GLY A 254 -2.04 -29.12 -6.01
C GLY A 254 -0.99 -28.05 -5.70
N LEU A 255 -0.86 -26.97 -6.48
CA LEU A 255 0.15 -25.92 -6.22
C LEU A 255 -0.38 -24.81 -5.30
N ILE A 256 -1.69 -24.65 -5.18
CA ILE A 256 -2.31 -23.60 -4.34
C ILE A 256 -2.97 -24.27 -3.13
N ARG A 257 -2.50 -23.92 -1.94
CA ARG A 257 -3.12 -24.35 -0.67
C ARG A 257 -4.35 -23.52 -0.34
N TYR A 258 -4.24 -22.19 -0.44
CA TYR A 258 -5.36 -21.26 -0.27
C TYR A 258 -5.30 -20.19 -1.35
N GLY A 259 -6.41 -19.96 -2.03
CA GLY A 259 -6.59 -18.89 -3.00
C GLY A 259 -7.04 -17.58 -2.34
N ALA A 260 -7.06 -16.52 -3.13
CA ALA A 260 -7.38 -15.17 -2.67
C ALA A 260 -8.84 -15.01 -2.21
N SER A 261 -9.04 -14.19 -1.18
CA SER A 261 -10.37 -13.84 -0.64
C SER A 261 -11.13 -12.88 -1.58
N PRO A 262 -12.46 -12.69 -1.38
CA PRO A 262 -13.23 -11.65 -2.10
C PRO A 262 -12.69 -10.23 -1.93
N ARG A 263 -11.91 -9.96 -0.88
CA ARG A 263 -11.22 -8.68 -0.69
C ARG A 263 -10.25 -8.39 -1.84
N ALA A 264 -9.64 -9.41 -2.42
CA ALA A 264 -8.80 -9.26 -3.61
C ALA A 264 -9.58 -8.71 -4.81
N THR A 265 -10.81 -9.18 -5.04
CA THR A 265 -11.69 -8.67 -6.11
C THR A 265 -11.94 -7.16 -5.93
N ILE A 266 -12.24 -6.74 -4.69
CA ILE A 266 -12.47 -5.33 -4.37
C ILE A 266 -11.20 -4.52 -4.60
N TYR A 267 -10.05 -4.99 -4.12
CA TYR A 267 -8.79 -4.27 -4.25
C TYR A 267 -8.26 -4.23 -5.69
N LEU A 268 -8.52 -5.25 -6.50
CA LEU A 268 -8.24 -5.21 -7.94
C LEU A 268 -9.08 -4.13 -8.64
N ALA A 269 -10.37 -4.02 -8.31
CA ALA A 269 -11.24 -3.01 -8.91
C ALA A 269 -10.84 -1.59 -8.48
N LEU A 270 -10.60 -1.35 -7.18
CA LEU A 270 -10.18 -0.05 -6.66
C LEU A 270 -8.80 0.36 -7.19
N GLY A 271 -7.84 -0.56 -7.16
CA GLY A 271 -6.50 -0.31 -7.67
C GLY A 271 -6.47 -0.07 -9.17
N ALA A 272 -7.28 -0.79 -9.95
CA ALA A 272 -7.37 -0.58 -11.40
C ALA A 272 -7.96 0.80 -11.74
N ARG A 273 -8.96 1.29 -10.98
CA ARG A 273 -9.45 2.67 -11.11
C ARG A 273 -8.38 3.70 -10.79
N ALA A 274 -7.68 3.54 -9.65
CA ALA A 274 -6.59 4.42 -9.29
C ALA A 274 -5.45 4.39 -10.33
N HIS A 275 -5.15 3.22 -10.90
CA HIS A 275 -4.16 3.09 -11.97
C HIS A 275 -4.62 3.78 -13.26
N ALA A 276 -5.90 3.66 -13.64
CA ALA A 276 -6.47 4.39 -14.77
C ALA A 276 -6.38 5.91 -14.56
N PHE A 277 -6.66 6.40 -13.34
CA PHE A 277 -6.49 7.80 -12.95
C PHE A 277 -5.05 8.29 -13.16
N LEU A 278 -4.05 7.56 -12.65
CA LEU A 278 -2.63 7.90 -12.82
C LEU A 278 -2.20 7.95 -14.30
N ASN A 279 -2.94 7.27 -15.18
CA ASN A 279 -2.72 7.25 -16.63
C ASN A 279 -3.65 8.21 -17.40
N GLY A 280 -4.37 9.12 -16.71
CA GLY A 280 -5.20 10.16 -17.32
C GLY A 280 -6.45 9.64 -18.04
N ARG A 281 -7.01 8.48 -17.61
CA ARG A 281 -8.16 7.81 -18.24
C ARG A 281 -9.36 7.71 -17.31
N GLY A 282 -10.55 8.00 -17.81
CA GLY A 282 -11.83 7.87 -17.10
C GLY A 282 -12.44 6.46 -17.18
N TYR A 283 -11.69 5.44 -17.60
CA TYR A 283 -12.13 4.06 -17.72
C TYR A 283 -10.98 3.09 -17.45
N VAL A 284 -11.34 1.91 -16.94
CA VAL A 284 -10.42 0.82 -16.64
C VAL A 284 -10.25 -0.09 -17.87
N THR A 285 -9.03 -0.55 -18.08
CA THR A 285 -8.66 -1.56 -19.08
C THR A 285 -8.18 -2.84 -18.40
N PRO A 286 -8.20 -3.99 -19.06
CA PRO A 286 -7.58 -5.23 -18.51
C PRO A 286 -6.11 -5.06 -18.16
N GLN A 287 -5.40 -4.18 -18.87
CA GLN A 287 -3.98 -3.88 -18.58
C GLN A 287 -3.80 -3.21 -17.20
N ASP A 288 -4.78 -2.41 -16.74
CA ASP A 288 -4.73 -1.82 -15.39
C ASP A 288 -4.78 -2.93 -14.33
N VAL A 289 -5.67 -3.91 -14.53
CA VAL A 289 -5.80 -5.08 -13.64
C VAL A 289 -4.49 -5.90 -13.63
N LYS A 290 -3.91 -6.16 -14.80
CA LYS A 290 -2.63 -6.89 -14.92
C LYS A 290 -1.48 -6.14 -14.26
N SER A 291 -1.42 -4.82 -14.36
CA SER A 291 -0.35 -3.99 -13.78
C SER A 291 -0.30 -4.01 -12.26
N ILE A 292 -1.45 -4.12 -11.60
CA ILE A 292 -1.53 -4.13 -10.13
C ILE A 292 -1.75 -5.53 -9.55
N GLY A 293 -2.13 -6.48 -10.41
CA GLY A 293 -2.50 -7.83 -10.00
C GLY A 293 -1.46 -8.54 -9.14
N PRO A 294 -0.18 -8.56 -9.51
CA PRO A 294 0.86 -9.15 -8.67
C PRO A 294 0.91 -8.55 -7.26
N ASP A 295 0.77 -7.24 -7.13
CA ASP A 295 0.85 -6.54 -5.85
C ASP A 295 -0.36 -6.81 -4.95
N VAL A 296 -1.54 -7.01 -5.56
CA VAL A 296 -2.77 -7.38 -4.84
C VAL A 296 -2.78 -8.85 -4.45
N LEU A 297 -2.25 -9.75 -5.28
CA LEU A 297 -2.46 -11.19 -5.15
C LEU A 297 -1.32 -11.93 -4.43
N ARG A 298 -0.05 -11.45 -4.48
CA ARG A 298 1.10 -12.23 -4.00
C ARG A 298 1.03 -12.64 -2.53
N HIS A 299 0.39 -11.87 -1.68
CA HIS A 299 0.22 -12.18 -0.25
C HIS A 299 -1.13 -12.83 0.07
N ARG A 300 -1.92 -13.14 -0.95
CA ARG A 300 -3.24 -13.76 -0.85
C ARG A 300 -3.30 -15.16 -1.43
N ILE A 301 -2.29 -15.51 -2.23
CA ILE A 301 -2.15 -16.86 -2.75
C ILE A 301 -1.10 -17.57 -1.92
N ILE A 302 -1.53 -18.58 -1.18
CA ILE A 302 -0.66 -19.39 -0.34
C ILE A 302 -0.36 -20.67 -1.10
N VAL A 303 0.90 -20.86 -1.39
CA VAL A 303 1.39 -22.01 -2.12
C VAL A 303 1.36 -23.28 -1.26
N SER A 304 1.29 -24.45 -1.89
CA SER A 304 1.38 -25.74 -1.20
C SER A 304 2.83 -26.11 -0.93
N TYR A 305 3.05 -27.14 -0.09
CA TYR A 305 4.38 -27.69 0.13
C TYR A 305 4.99 -28.31 -1.13
N GLU A 306 4.15 -28.86 -2.01
CA GLU A 306 4.58 -29.38 -3.32
C GLU A 306 5.09 -28.24 -4.19
N ALA A 307 4.40 -27.10 -4.23
CA ALA A 307 4.84 -25.92 -4.97
C ALA A 307 6.17 -25.37 -4.42
N GLU A 308 6.32 -25.31 -3.08
CA GLU A 308 7.59 -24.89 -2.46
C GLU A 308 8.75 -25.83 -2.84
N ALA A 309 8.52 -27.14 -2.84
CA ALA A 309 9.52 -28.14 -3.23
C ALA A 309 9.93 -28.02 -4.71
N GLU A 310 9.02 -27.56 -5.56
CA GLU A 310 9.27 -27.29 -6.99
C GLU A 310 9.75 -25.86 -7.27
N ALA A 311 10.02 -25.06 -6.22
CA ALA A 311 10.36 -23.63 -6.30
C ALA A 311 9.33 -22.79 -7.08
N VAL A 312 8.05 -23.19 -7.06
CA VAL A 312 6.94 -22.43 -7.63
C VAL A 312 6.48 -21.39 -6.62
N THR A 313 6.58 -20.12 -6.99
CA THR A 313 6.20 -18.97 -6.14
C THR A 313 4.77 -18.50 -6.42
N SER A 314 4.22 -17.67 -5.54
CA SER A 314 2.93 -17.01 -5.77
C SER A 314 2.97 -16.15 -7.04
N GLU A 315 4.10 -15.51 -7.37
CA GLU A 315 4.30 -14.75 -8.60
C GLU A 315 4.17 -15.62 -9.84
N THR A 316 4.82 -16.80 -9.84
CA THR A 316 4.70 -17.77 -10.94
C THR A 316 3.25 -18.22 -11.16
N ILE A 317 2.50 -18.42 -10.07
CA ILE A 317 1.07 -18.77 -10.13
C ILE A 317 0.28 -17.62 -10.74
N ILE A 318 0.50 -16.39 -10.29
CA ILE A 318 -0.17 -15.19 -10.78
C ILE A 318 0.09 -15.01 -12.29
N GLU A 319 1.33 -15.16 -12.73
CA GLU A 319 1.70 -15.09 -14.15
C GLU A 319 0.95 -16.12 -14.99
N ARG A 320 0.87 -17.37 -14.53
CA ARG A 320 0.10 -18.44 -15.22
C ARG A 320 -1.38 -18.13 -15.30
N ILE A 321 -1.98 -17.56 -14.23
CA ILE A 321 -3.37 -17.14 -14.23
C ILE A 321 -3.60 -16.04 -15.27
N PHE A 322 -2.80 -14.97 -15.27
CA PHE A 322 -2.94 -13.88 -16.23
C PHE A 322 -2.64 -14.26 -17.67
N ALA A 323 -1.78 -15.27 -17.89
CA ALA A 323 -1.49 -15.79 -19.22
C ALA A 323 -2.59 -16.73 -19.75
N GLY A 324 -3.25 -17.47 -18.86
CA GLY A 324 -4.22 -18.49 -19.24
C GLY A 324 -5.67 -17.98 -19.33
N LEU A 325 -5.99 -16.87 -18.68
CA LEU A 325 -7.36 -16.31 -18.74
C LEU A 325 -7.57 -15.47 -20.00
N PRO A 326 -8.73 -15.62 -20.68
CA PRO A 326 -9.08 -14.77 -21.82
C PRO A 326 -9.22 -13.31 -21.37
N VAL A 327 -8.66 -12.41 -22.16
CA VAL A 327 -8.73 -10.96 -21.93
C VAL A 327 -9.92 -10.39 -22.68
N PRO A 328 -10.84 -9.65 -22.02
CA PRO A 328 -12.03 -9.10 -22.65
C PRO A 328 -11.72 -7.98 -23.66
#